data_bcfeb70131f2895c09d65aee616e4cca
#
_entry.id   bcfeb70131f2895c09d65aee616e4cca
#
_cell.length_a   1.000
_cell.length_b   1.000
_cell.length_c   1.000
_cell.angle_alpha   90.00
_cell.angle_beta   90.00
_cell.angle_gamma   90.00
#
_symmetry.space_group_name_H-M   'P 1'
#
loop_
_entity.id
_entity.type
_entity.pdbx_description
1 polymer ?
#
loop_
_entity_poly.entity_id
_entity_poly.type
_entity_poly.pdbx_seq_one_letter_code
_entity_poly.pdbx_strand_id
1 'polypeptide(L)'
;MSKTRRLREEVRTYLEENDTANTVEIFDHLNDRFRWGATMNQVGNILAKDLRFSKIGHVRGRFRGSTYTVCVWGLSHQAPQAAA
;
A
#
# COMPACT_ATOMS: atom_id res chain seq x y z
N MET A 1 15.09 12.23 -9.80
CA MET A 1 14.05 11.22 -9.60
C MET A 1 13.10 11.65 -8.51
N SER A 2 11.82 11.49 -8.71
CA SER A 2 10.85 12.00 -7.74
C SER A 2 10.71 11.07 -6.54
N LYS A 3 10.35 11.65 -5.40
CA LYS A 3 10.08 10.88 -4.20
C LYS A 3 8.91 9.92 -4.42
N THR A 4 7.92 10.35 -5.19
CA THR A 4 6.76 9.52 -5.49
C THR A 4 7.15 8.23 -6.19
N ARG A 5 8.08 8.31 -7.13
CA ARG A 5 8.55 7.12 -7.83
C ARG A 5 9.24 6.15 -6.87
N ARG A 6 10.04 6.67 -5.96
CA ARG A 6 10.72 5.82 -4.98
C ARG A 6 9.72 5.17 -4.04
N LEU A 7 8.70 5.92 -3.64
CA LEU A 7 7.63 5.38 -2.81
C LEU A 7 6.91 4.24 -3.52
N ARG A 8 6.59 4.43 -4.80
CA ARG A 8 5.90 3.40 -5.58
C ARG A 8 6.72 2.12 -5.68
N GLU A 9 8.01 2.25 -5.92
CA GLU A 9 8.87 1.08 -6.03
C GLU A 9 8.99 0.35 -4.70
N GLU A 10 9.04 1.10 -3.61
CA GLU A 10 9.12 0.47 -2.30
C GLU A 10 7.81 -0.25 -1.96
N VAL A 11 6.68 0.34 -2.32
CA VAL A 11 5.37 -0.31 -2.11
C VAL A 11 5.32 -1.61 -2.92
N ARG A 12 5.79 -1.59 -4.15
CA ARG A 12 5.82 -2.78 -4.98
C ARG A 12 6.65 -3.89 -4.33
N THR A 13 7.84 -3.54 -3.88
CA THR A 13 8.72 -4.51 -3.23
C THR A 13 8.08 -5.07 -1.97
N TYR A 14 7.47 -4.21 -1.17
CA TYR A 14 6.83 -4.62 0.06
C TYR A 14 5.68 -5.59 -0.19
N LEU A 15 4.86 -5.30 -1.21
CA LEU A 15 3.75 -6.19 -1.56
C LEU A 15 4.25 -7.49 -2.18
N GLU A 16 5.35 -7.43 -2.91
CA GLU A 16 5.96 -8.64 -3.44
C GLU A 16 6.41 -9.59 -2.34
N GLU A 17 6.96 -9.03 -1.28
CA GLU A 17 7.47 -9.81 -0.17
C GLU A 17 6.39 -10.31 0.77
N ASN A 18 5.30 -9.56 0.89
CA ASN A 18 4.26 -9.85 1.87
C ASN A 18 2.94 -10.32 1.26
N ASP A 19 2.84 -10.40 -0.05
CA ASP A 19 1.65 -10.73 -0.82
C ASP A 19 0.56 -9.68 -0.71
N THR A 20 0.13 -9.37 0.49
CA THR A 20 -0.90 -8.34 0.72
C THR A 20 -0.51 -7.49 1.91
N ALA A 21 -1.05 -6.28 1.97
CA ALA A 21 -0.86 -5.40 3.11
C ALA A 21 -1.98 -4.36 3.09
N ASN A 22 -2.37 -3.88 4.26
CA ASN A 22 -3.36 -2.81 4.32
C ASN A 22 -2.67 -1.44 4.21
N THR A 23 -3.47 -0.41 4.00
CA THR A 23 -2.95 0.95 3.79
C THR A 23 -2.09 1.42 4.95
N VAL A 24 -2.48 1.11 6.18
CA VAL A 24 -1.73 1.53 7.37
C VAL A 24 -0.39 0.83 7.44
N GLU A 25 -0.35 -0.46 7.14
CA GLU A 25 0.90 -1.21 7.12
C GLU A 25 1.87 -0.64 6.08
N ILE A 26 1.35 -0.30 4.92
CA ILE A 26 2.16 0.29 3.86
C ILE A 26 2.67 1.66 4.29
N PHE A 27 1.79 2.47 4.89
CA PHE A 27 2.15 3.79 5.40
C PHE A 27 3.28 3.68 6.44
N ASP A 28 3.13 2.78 7.40
CA ASP A 28 4.13 2.58 8.44
C ASP A 28 5.46 2.12 7.85
N HIS A 29 5.40 1.20 6.88
CA HIS A 29 6.61 0.71 6.24
C HIS A 29 7.36 1.83 5.51
N LEU A 30 6.63 2.66 4.77
CA LEU A 30 7.26 3.75 4.03
C LEU A 30 7.90 4.78 4.96
N ASN A 31 7.24 5.08 6.08
CA ASN A 31 7.77 6.04 7.05
C ASN A 31 8.93 5.48 7.85
N ASP A 32 9.00 4.16 7.98
CA ASP A 32 10.14 3.51 8.60
C ASP A 32 11.33 3.44 7.65
N ARG A 33 11.05 3.22 6.37
CA ARG A 33 12.07 3.01 5.35
C ARG A 33 12.72 4.31 4.90
N PHE A 34 11.95 5.38 4.79
CA PHE A 34 12.44 6.67 4.31
C PHE A 34 12.33 7.74 5.38
N ARG A 35 13.42 8.48 5.57
CA ARG A 35 13.44 9.55 6.57
C ARG A 35 12.46 10.67 6.26
N TRP A 36 12.32 10.99 4.98
CA TRP A 36 11.40 12.04 4.57
C TRP A 36 9.94 11.58 4.58
N GLY A 37 9.74 10.26 4.73
CA GLY A 37 8.42 9.70 4.95
C GLY A 37 7.41 9.95 3.86
N ALA A 38 6.18 9.56 4.15
CA ALA A 38 5.05 9.78 3.25
C ALA A 38 3.83 10.13 4.07
N THR A 39 2.94 10.95 3.51
CA THR A 39 1.67 11.22 4.17
C THR A 39 0.68 10.12 3.82
N MET A 40 -0.34 9.98 4.65
CA MET A 40 -1.39 8.99 4.37
C MET A 40 -2.07 9.30 3.03
N ASN A 41 -2.23 10.56 2.70
CA ASN A 41 -2.81 10.98 1.43
C ASN A 41 -1.96 10.57 0.24
N GLN A 42 -0.63 10.71 0.35
CA GLN A 42 0.28 10.27 -0.70
C GLN A 42 0.20 8.76 -0.90
N VAL A 43 0.18 8.01 0.20
CA VAL A 43 0.08 6.55 0.14
C VAL A 43 -1.22 6.15 -0.54
N GLY A 44 -2.33 6.76 -0.13
CA GLY A 44 -3.62 6.47 -0.73
C GLY A 44 -3.65 6.75 -2.23
N ASN A 45 -3.06 7.87 -2.64
CA ASN A 45 -3.01 8.23 -4.05
C ASN A 45 -2.17 7.26 -4.86
N ILE A 46 -1.03 6.86 -4.34
CA ILE A 46 -0.16 5.89 -5.02
C ILE A 46 -0.93 4.58 -5.23
N LEU A 47 -1.56 4.09 -4.17
CA LEU A 47 -2.26 2.82 -4.25
C LEU A 47 -3.45 2.86 -5.21
N ALA A 48 -4.17 3.99 -5.20
CA ALA A 48 -5.36 4.12 -6.05
C ALA A 48 -5.03 4.34 -7.52
N LYS A 49 -3.91 4.98 -7.81
CA LYS A 49 -3.60 5.41 -9.18
C LYS A 49 -2.60 4.53 -9.91
N ASP A 50 -1.79 3.79 -9.20
CA ASP A 50 -0.80 2.92 -9.82
C ASP A 50 -1.45 1.60 -10.20
N LEU A 51 -1.42 1.28 -11.47
CA LEU A 51 -2.08 0.09 -12.00
C LEU A 51 -1.47 -1.23 -11.53
N ARG A 52 -0.29 -1.17 -10.96
CA ARG A 52 0.37 -2.36 -10.41
C ARG A 52 -0.28 -2.82 -9.12
N PHE A 53 -1.05 -1.97 -8.47
CA PHE A 53 -1.67 -2.25 -7.18
C PHE A 53 -3.16 -2.45 -7.33
N SER A 54 -3.69 -3.48 -6.69
CA SER A 54 -5.10 -3.79 -6.72
C SER A 54 -5.67 -3.85 -5.31
N LYS A 55 -6.85 -3.26 -5.15
CA LYS A 55 -7.57 -3.35 -3.90
C LYS A 55 -8.21 -4.72 -3.82
N ILE A 56 -7.87 -5.47 -2.78
CA ILE A 56 -8.34 -6.84 -2.62
C ILE A 56 -9.50 -6.94 -1.65
N GLY A 57 -9.58 -6.04 -0.69
CA GLY A 57 -10.63 -6.09 0.30
C GLY A 57 -10.44 -5.03 1.36
N HIS A 58 -11.04 -5.26 2.52
CA HIS A 58 -10.98 -4.32 3.65
C HIS A 58 -10.73 -5.10 4.92
N VAL A 59 -10.04 -4.46 5.86
CA VAL A 59 -9.89 -4.98 7.22
C VAL A 59 -10.06 -3.83 8.19
N ARG A 60 -10.33 -4.14 9.43
CA ARG A 60 -10.34 -3.14 10.48
C ARG A 60 -8.91 -2.94 10.96
N GLY A 61 -8.47 -1.70 10.92
CA GLY A 61 -7.13 -1.35 11.35
C GLY A 61 -7.17 -0.23 12.37
N ARG A 62 -6.06 -0.03 13.04
CA ARG A 62 -5.90 1.05 13.99
C ARG A 62 -4.90 2.05 13.47
N PHE A 63 -5.26 3.32 13.62
CA PHE A 63 -4.37 4.40 13.24
C PHE A 63 -4.58 5.53 14.23
N ARG A 64 -3.50 5.90 14.93
CA ARG A 64 -3.49 6.98 15.91
C ARG A 64 -4.56 6.81 16.98
N GLY A 65 -4.75 5.57 17.44
CA GLY A 65 -5.69 5.27 18.52
C GLY A 65 -7.12 5.09 18.09
N SER A 66 -7.44 5.33 16.83
CA SER A 66 -8.79 5.14 16.31
C SER A 66 -8.85 3.88 15.44
N THR A 67 -10.01 3.27 15.38
CA THR A 67 -10.23 2.11 14.54
C THR A 67 -10.89 2.54 13.24
N TYR A 68 -10.33 2.09 12.13
CA TYR A 68 -10.83 2.40 10.80
C TYR A 68 -11.02 1.12 10.01
N THR A 69 -11.86 1.20 9.00
CA THR A 69 -11.86 0.20 7.95
C THR A 69 -10.81 0.66 6.93
N VAL A 70 -9.82 -0.17 6.68
CA VAL A 70 -8.75 0.18 5.74
C VAL A 70 -8.72 -0.81 4.59
N CYS A 71 -8.30 -0.34 3.44
CA CYS A 71 -8.20 -1.18 2.25
C CYS A 71 -7.00 -2.09 2.32
N VAL A 72 -7.17 -3.30 1.82
CA VAL A 72 -6.07 -4.26 1.67
C VAL A 72 -5.68 -4.27 0.21
N TRP A 73 -4.38 -4.25 -0.03
CA TRP A 73 -3.82 -4.12 -1.37
C TRP A 73 -2.89 -5.29 -1.69
N GLY A 74 -2.76 -5.59 -2.96
CA GLY A 74 -1.80 -6.55 -3.46
C GLY A 74 -1.37 -6.14 -4.85
N LEU A 75 -0.41 -6.86 -5.41
CA LEU A 75 0.03 -6.59 -6.77
C LEU A 75 -0.97 -7.17 -7.76
N SER A 76 -1.26 -6.41 -8.80
CA SER A 76 -2.27 -6.81 -9.77
C SER A 76 -1.98 -8.16 -10.41
N HIS A 77 -0.72 -8.44 -10.69
CA HIS A 77 -0.35 -9.71 -11.32
C HIS A 77 -0.40 -10.89 -10.35
N GLN A 78 -0.49 -10.61 -9.04
CA GLN A 78 -0.60 -11.66 -8.02
C GLN A 78 -2.03 -11.83 -7.55
N ALA A 79 -2.91 -10.91 -7.92
CA ALA A 79 -4.32 -11.01 -7.55
C ALA A 79 -4.92 -12.27 -8.16
N PRO A 80 -5.83 -12.94 -7.46
CA PRO A 80 -6.50 -14.10 -8.04
C PRO A 80 -7.15 -13.74 -9.35
N GLN A 81 -6.87 -14.53 -10.37
CA GLN A 81 -7.47 -14.31 -11.69
C GLN A 81 -8.76 -15.09 -11.73
N ALA A 82 -9.81 -14.44 -11.32
CA ALA A 82 -11.12 -15.11 -11.29
C ALA A 82 -11.48 -15.68 -12.63
N ALA A 83 -11.02 -15.06 -13.68
CA ALA A 83 -11.32 -15.49 -15.03
C ALA A 83 -10.40 -16.60 -15.52
N ALA A 84 -9.39 -16.88 -14.77
CA ALA A 84 -8.45 -17.90 -15.22
C ALA A 84 -9.11 -19.26 -15.24
#